data_e8f8d5f6becd932b17720780581a4316
#
_entry.id   e8f8d5f6becd932b17720780581a4316
#
_cell.length_a   1.000
_cell.length_b   1.000
_cell.length_c   1.000
_cell.angle_alpha   90.00
_cell.angle_beta   90.00
_cell.angle_gamma   90.00
#
_symmetry.space_group_name_H-M   'P 1'
#
loop_
_entity.id
_entity.type
_entity.pdbx_description
1 polymer ?
#
loop_
_entity_poly.entity_id
_entity_poly.type
_entity_poly.pdbx_seq_one_letter_code
_entity_poly.pdbx_strand_id
1 'polypeptide(L)'
;MDGMDKNKTFLIVGLGLLGGKYAQVLSQKGYRVTGITHSQSTLDYALEHAYICEGRNENFDDLVQNADYIIFGLYPTVLLEWVKQYGHLVRPGTLITDVSGVKRGVVEPVQQMLPEGVEFIASHPMACLLYTS
;
A
#
# COMPACT_ATOMS: atom_id res chain seq x y z
N MET A 1 14.36 -0.95 14.33
CA MET A 1 13.39 -1.90 13.77
C MET A 1 14.10 -2.89 12.89
N ASP A 2 14.18 -4.10 13.38
CA ASP A 2 15.01 -5.11 12.73
C ASP A 2 14.23 -6.11 11.91
N GLY A 3 12.93 -6.04 11.95
CA GLY A 3 12.09 -7.01 11.28
C GLY A 3 11.84 -6.77 9.81
N MET A 4 12.22 -5.60 9.29
CA MET A 4 11.94 -5.24 7.91
C MET A 4 13.20 -5.18 7.08
N ASP A 5 13.17 -5.89 5.97
CA ASP A 5 14.26 -5.91 5.00
C ASP A 5 14.16 -4.67 4.11
N LYS A 6 15.23 -3.88 4.05
CA LYS A 6 15.29 -2.68 3.22
C LYS A 6 15.20 -2.99 1.72
N ASN A 7 15.40 -4.23 1.33
CA ASN A 7 15.25 -4.65 -0.06
C ASN A 7 13.80 -4.87 -0.46
N LYS A 8 12.89 -4.86 0.51
CA LYS A 8 11.47 -5.04 0.23
C LYS A 8 10.86 -3.77 -0.33
N THR A 9 9.86 -3.93 -1.18
CA THR A 9 9.17 -2.82 -1.81
C THR A 9 7.79 -2.64 -1.20
N PHE A 10 7.50 -1.39 -0.82
CA PHE A 10 6.18 -0.99 -0.33
C PHE A 10 5.43 -0.31 -1.46
N LEU A 11 4.21 -0.75 -1.72
CA LEU A 11 3.31 -0.08 -2.64
C LEU A 11 2.22 0.61 -1.84
N ILE A 12 2.05 1.91 -2.05
CA ILE A 12 0.98 2.68 -1.43
C ILE A 12 -0.12 2.87 -2.48
N VAL A 13 -1.29 2.34 -2.21
CA VAL A 13 -2.45 2.53 -3.08
C VAL A 13 -3.32 3.62 -2.47
N GLY A 14 -3.39 4.75 -3.14
CA GLY A 14 -4.07 5.93 -2.62
C GLY A 14 -3.12 6.84 -1.88
N LEU A 15 -2.58 7.84 -2.58
CA LEU A 15 -1.60 8.79 -2.04
C LEU A 15 -2.25 10.06 -1.48
N GLY A 16 -3.43 9.91 -0.87
CA GLY A 16 -4.08 11.01 -0.18
C GLY A 16 -3.36 11.35 1.12
N LEU A 17 -4.07 11.99 2.04
CA LEU A 17 -3.44 12.51 3.26
C LEU A 17 -2.72 11.42 4.06
N LEU A 18 -3.40 10.32 4.37
CA LEU A 18 -2.80 9.25 5.16
C LEU A 18 -1.80 8.42 4.35
N GLY A 19 -2.18 8.02 3.13
CA GLY A 19 -1.28 7.24 2.28
C GLY A 19 -0.01 7.98 1.97
N GLY A 20 -0.11 9.28 1.70
CA GLY A 20 1.05 10.12 1.45
C GLY A 20 1.97 10.22 2.66
N LYS A 21 1.39 10.28 3.87
CA LYS A 21 2.18 10.30 5.09
C LYS A 21 2.97 9.01 5.28
N TYR A 22 2.34 7.88 5.03
CA TYR A 22 3.05 6.59 5.10
C TYR A 22 4.18 6.52 4.08
N ALA A 23 3.92 6.98 2.85
CA ALA A 23 4.95 7.02 1.81
C ALA A 23 6.14 7.86 2.26
N GLN A 24 5.87 9.04 2.81
CA GLN A 24 6.91 9.95 3.30
C GLN A 24 7.76 9.29 4.39
N VAL A 25 7.12 8.73 5.40
CA VAL A 25 7.84 8.13 6.52
C VAL A 25 8.66 6.93 6.08
N LEU A 26 8.09 6.05 5.27
CA LEU A 26 8.79 4.86 4.81
C LEU A 26 9.98 5.22 3.92
N SER A 27 9.82 6.20 3.03
CA SER A 27 10.93 6.62 2.18
C SER A 27 12.06 7.26 3.00
N GLN A 28 11.71 8.02 4.04
CA GLN A 28 12.69 8.61 4.94
C GLN A 28 13.45 7.56 5.75
N LYS A 29 12.82 6.42 6.00
CA LYS A 29 13.48 5.30 6.68
C LYS A 29 14.33 4.46 5.73
N GLY A 30 14.37 4.79 4.44
CA GLY A 30 15.22 4.12 3.47
C GLY A 30 14.59 2.95 2.73
N TYR A 31 13.29 2.74 2.88
CA TYR A 31 12.59 1.70 2.13
C TYR A 31 12.30 2.16 0.70
N ARG A 32 12.18 1.18 -0.20
CA ARG A 32 11.73 1.44 -1.55
C ARG A 32 10.20 1.56 -1.54
N VAL A 33 9.70 2.71 -1.97
CA VAL A 33 8.26 3.00 -1.94
C VAL A 33 7.79 3.34 -3.34
N THR A 34 6.74 2.67 -3.80
CA THR A 34 6.04 3.00 -5.04
C THR A 34 4.61 3.42 -4.71
N GLY A 35 3.92 4.03 -5.65
CA GLY A 35 2.59 4.56 -5.37
C GLY A 35 1.66 4.51 -6.56
N ILE A 36 0.37 4.38 -6.27
CA ILE A 36 -0.73 4.43 -7.24
C ILE A 36 -1.74 5.45 -6.74
N THR A 37 -2.13 6.38 -7.62
CA THR A 37 -3.17 7.36 -7.31
C THR A 37 -3.81 7.82 -8.61
N HIS A 38 -5.09 8.19 -8.55
CA HIS A 38 -5.80 8.73 -9.71
C HIS A 38 -5.41 10.17 -10.02
N SER A 39 -4.94 10.90 -9.01
CA SER A 39 -4.65 12.32 -9.16
C SER A 39 -3.24 12.52 -9.69
N GLN A 40 -3.12 13.06 -10.91
CA GLN A 40 -1.81 13.34 -11.49
C GLN A 40 -1.04 14.36 -10.65
N SER A 41 -1.71 15.36 -10.11
CA SER A 41 -1.05 16.37 -9.28
C SER A 41 -0.49 15.76 -7.98
N THR A 42 -1.24 14.85 -7.38
CA THR A 42 -0.76 14.14 -6.18
C THR A 42 0.44 13.26 -6.52
N LEU A 43 0.37 12.59 -7.67
CA LEU A 43 1.46 11.75 -8.14
C LEU A 43 2.74 12.56 -8.36
N ASP A 44 2.61 13.69 -9.05
CA ASP A 44 3.74 14.57 -9.33
C ASP A 44 4.36 15.10 -8.04
N TYR A 45 3.52 15.49 -7.09
CA TYR A 45 3.97 15.98 -5.79
C TYR A 45 4.80 14.91 -5.06
N ALA A 46 4.29 13.69 -5.02
CA ALA A 46 4.96 12.60 -4.31
C ALA A 46 6.31 12.25 -4.97
N LEU A 47 6.36 12.27 -6.30
CA LEU A 47 7.60 12.02 -7.03
C LEU A 47 8.61 13.15 -6.82
N GLU A 48 8.14 14.40 -6.89
CA GLU A 48 8.99 15.57 -6.72
C GLU A 48 9.64 15.62 -5.33
N HIS A 49 8.89 15.20 -4.31
CA HIS A 49 9.39 15.19 -2.93
C HIS A 49 10.09 13.89 -2.55
N ALA A 50 10.24 12.98 -3.50
CA ALA A 50 10.89 11.68 -3.29
C ALA A 50 10.17 10.83 -2.21
N TYR A 51 8.87 11.02 -2.06
CA TYR A 51 8.08 10.16 -1.18
C TYR A 51 7.87 8.79 -1.79
N ILE A 52 7.88 8.73 -3.13
CA ILE A 52 7.85 7.49 -3.89
C ILE A 52 8.93 7.56 -4.95
N CYS A 53 9.52 6.41 -5.30
CA CYS A 53 10.53 6.36 -6.35
C CYS A 53 9.92 6.09 -7.71
N GLU A 54 8.71 5.56 -7.75
CA GLU A 54 7.96 5.30 -8.97
C GLU A 54 6.48 5.37 -8.65
N GLY A 55 5.68 5.92 -9.56
CA GLY A 55 4.25 6.04 -9.36
C GLY A 55 3.49 5.97 -10.67
N ARG A 56 2.25 5.55 -10.60
CA ARG A 56 1.37 5.43 -11.75
C ARG A 56 -0.05 5.85 -11.41
N ASN A 57 -0.76 6.36 -12.40
CA ASN A 57 -2.19 6.58 -12.29
C ASN A 57 -2.98 5.60 -13.16
N GLU A 58 -2.28 4.84 -14.01
CA GLU A 58 -2.86 3.76 -14.81
C GLU A 58 -1.76 2.80 -15.21
N ASN A 59 -2.12 1.62 -15.73
CA ASN A 59 -1.16 0.62 -16.20
C ASN A 59 -0.15 0.24 -15.12
N PHE A 60 -0.64 -0.07 -13.93
CA PHE A 60 0.19 -0.28 -12.75
C PHE A 60 0.32 -1.75 -12.34
N ASP A 61 -0.03 -2.68 -13.23
CA ASP A 61 0.00 -4.11 -12.91
C ASP A 61 1.36 -4.56 -12.39
N ASP A 62 2.43 -4.06 -12.99
CA ASP A 62 3.79 -4.41 -12.60
C ASP A 62 4.11 -3.94 -11.17
N LEU A 63 3.60 -2.78 -10.77
CA LEU A 63 3.82 -2.30 -9.41
C LEU A 63 3.13 -3.20 -8.39
N VAL A 64 1.94 -3.69 -8.72
CA VAL A 64 1.21 -4.60 -7.83
C VAL A 64 1.93 -5.94 -7.73
N GLN A 65 2.36 -6.48 -8.85
CA GLN A 65 3.01 -7.78 -8.90
C GLN A 65 4.38 -7.80 -8.22
N ASN A 66 5.06 -6.66 -8.18
CA ASN A 66 6.39 -6.57 -7.60
C ASN A 66 6.41 -6.10 -6.14
N ALA A 67 5.25 -5.78 -5.58
CA ALA A 67 5.17 -5.31 -4.21
C ALA A 67 5.31 -6.44 -3.22
N ASP A 68 6.06 -6.22 -2.16
CA ASP A 68 6.17 -7.13 -1.03
C ASP A 68 5.17 -6.77 0.05
N TYR A 69 4.88 -5.48 0.18
CA TYR A 69 3.89 -4.93 1.11
C TYR A 69 3.01 -3.95 0.37
N ILE A 70 1.71 -4.04 0.57
CA ILE A 70 0.76 -3.10 -0.02
C ILE A 70 -0.01 -2.41 1.10
N ILE A 71 0.01 -1.09 1.07
CA ILE A 71 -0.68 -0.27 2.05
C ILE A 71 -1.78 0.50 1.35
N PHE A 72 -3.02 0.31 1.81
CA PHE A 72 -4.17 1.00 1.22
C PHE A 72 -4.51 2.25 2.01
N GLY A 73 -4.53 3.39 1.33
CA GLY A 73 -5.04 4.64 1.86
C GLY A 73 -6.35 5.02 1.19
N LEU A 74 -7.26 4.06 1.07
CA LEU A 74 -8.54 4.22 0.37
C LEU A 74 -9.70 4.09 1.35
N TYR A 75 -10.83 4.72 1.01
CA TYR A 75 -12.06 4.48 1.75
C TYR A 75 -12.51 3.02 1.56
N PRO A 76 -13.22 2.44 2.54
CA PRO A 76 -13.57 1.02 2.50
C PRO A 76 -14.28 0.57 1.22
N THR A 77 -15.21 1.37 0.70
CA THR A 77 -15.91 1.01 -0.53
C THR A 77 -14.97 1.00 -1.73
N VAL A 78 -14.07 1.96 -1.81
CA VAL A 78 -13.09 2.05 -2.89
C VAL A 78 -12.09 0.91 -2.77
N LEU A 79 -11.69 0.58 -1.56
CA LEU A 79 -10.78 -0.53 -1.30
C LEU A 79 -11.37 -1.86 -1.78
N LEU A 80 -12.64 -2.10 -1.47
CA LEU A 80 -13.32 -3.32 -1.93
C LEU A 80 -13.35 -3.41 -3.45
N GLU A 81 -13.67 -2.31 -4.11
CA GLU A 81 -13.70 -2.26 -5.58
C GLU A 81 -12.30 -2.49 -6.17
N TRP A 82 -11.29 -1.89 -5.56
CA TRP A 82 -9.93 -2.07 -6.03
C TRP A 82 -9.49 -3.53 -5.93
N VAL A 83 -9.74 -4.16 -4.80
CA VAL A 83 -9.37 -5.56 -4.58
C VAL A 83 -10.14 -6.47 -5.53
N LYS A 84 -11.42 -6.18 -5.75
CA LYS A 84 -12.24 -6.95 -6.66
C LYS A 84 -11.68 -6.89 -8.09
N GLN A 85 -11.17 -5.74 -8.49
CA GLN A 85 -10.67 -5.53 -9.85
C GLN A 85 -9.22 -5.96 -10.02
N TYR A 86 -8.37 -5.72 -9.04
CA TYR A 86 -6.93 -5.90 -9.16
C TYR A 86 -6.31 -6.90 -8.18
N GLY A 87 -7.10 -7.41 -7.25
CA GLY A 87 -6.56 -8.30 -6.21
C GLY A 87 -5.87 -9.54 -6.76
N HIS A 88 -6.30 -10.02 -7.93
CA HIS A 88 -5.70 -11.19 -8.55
C HIS A 88 -4.25 -10.95 -9.00
N LEU A 89 -3.83 -9.70 -9.09
CA LEU A 89 -2.45 -9.35 -9.46
C LEU A 89 -1.49 -9.47 -8.28
N VAL A 90 -2.00 -9.54 -7.07
CA VAL A 90 -1.16 -9.56 -5.87
C VAL A 90 -0.46 -10.92 -5.77
N ARG A 91 0.85 -10.87 -5.59
CA ARG A 91 1.69 -12.07 -5.54
C ARG A 91 1.52 -12.79 -4.20
N PRO A 92 1.49 -14.13 -4.18
CA PRO A 92 1.51 -14.88 -2.91
C PRO A 92 2.70 -14.47 -2.05
N GLY A 93 2.49 -14.36 -0.76
CA GLY A 93 3.50 -13.90 0.18
C GLY A 93 3.45 -12.41 0.45
N THR A 94 2.65 -11.67 -0.31
CA THR A 94 2.47 -10.23 -0.08
C THR A 94 1.64 -10.00 1.17
N LEU A 95 2.06 -9.03 1.97
CA LEU A 95 1.32 -8.58 3.13
C LEU A 95 0.59 -7.29 2.79
N ILE A 96 -0.71 -7.26 3.04
CA ILE A 96 -1.54 -6.10 2.76
C ILE A 96 -2.08 -5.52 4.05
N THR A 97 -2.07 -4.21 4.18
CA THR A 97 -2.67 -3.53 5.30
C THR A 97 -3.40 -2.28 4.83
N ASP A 98 -4.17 -1.69 5.72
CA ASP A 98 -4.96 -0.50 5.47
C ASP A 98 -4.69 0.54 6.55
N VAL A 99 -4.63 1.81 6.16
CA VAL A 99 -4.33 2.89 7.09
C VAL A 99 -5.54 3.74 7.43
N SER A 100 -6.68 3.48 6.79
CA SER A 100 -7.89 4.27 7.02
C SER A 100 -8.77 3.73 8.14
N GLY A 101 -8.34 2.67 8.83
CA GLY A 101 -9.12 2.09 9.91
C GLY A 101 -10.29 1.26 9.40
N VAL A 102 -10.02 0.36 8.46
CA VAL A 102 -11.05 -0.53 7.90
C VAL A 102 -11.71 -1.33 9.00
N LYS A 103 -13.03 -1.34 8.98
CA LYS A 103 -13.81 -2.07 9.95
C LYS A 103 -13.74 -3.58 9.70
N ARG A 104 -13.94 -4.35 10.76
CA ARG A 104 -13.87 -5.81 10.71
C ARG A 104 -14.73 -6.41 9.58
N GLY A 105 -15.89 -5.82 9.30
CA GLY A 105 -16.76 -6.32 8.25
C GLY A 105 -16.19 -6.20 6.84
N VAL A 106 -15.14 -5.42 6.64
CA VAL A 106 -14.49 -5.25 5.34
C VAL A 106 -13.28 -6.17 5.20
N VAL A 107 -12.58 -6.46 6.30
CA VAL A 107 -11.37 -7.29 6.28
C VAL A 107 -11.65 -8.67 5.72
N GLU A 108 -12.73 -9.32 6.18
CA GLU A 108 -13.05 -10.68 5.78
C GLU A 108 -13.40 -10.79 4.29
N PRO A 109 -14.30 -9.96 3.73
CA PRO A 109 -14.53 -9.99 2.29
C PRO A 109 -13.28 -9.73 1.45
N VAL A 110 -12.43 -8.81 1.89
CA VAL A 110 -11.19 -8.51 1.17
C VAL A 110 -10.27 -9.74 1.17
N GLN A 111 -10.12 -10.39 2.32
CA GLN A 111 -9.27 -11.56 2.42
C GLN A 111 -9.76 -12.68 1.50
N GLN A 112 -11.07 -12.84 1.38
CA GLN A 112 -11.64 -13.87 0.51
C GLN A 112 -11.42 -13.60 -0.97
N MET A 113 -11.28 -12.35 -1.37
CA MET A 113 -11.07 -11.97 -2.77
C MET A 113 -9.59 -12.02 -3.17
N LEU A 114 -8.69 -12.16 -2.21
CA LEU A 114 -7.26 -12.18 -2.50
C LEU A 114 -6.79 -13.60 -2.81
N PRO A 115 -5.71 -13.75 -3.62
CA PRO A 115 -5.13 -15.05 -3.89
C PRO A 115 -4.68 -15.75 -2.61
N GLU A 116 -4.60 -17.06 -2.66
CA GLU A 116 -4.05 -17.84 -1.56
C GLU A 116 -2.60 -17.41 -1.32
N GLY A 117 -2.23 -17.29 -0.06
CA GLY A 117 -0.89 -16.86 0.33
C GLY A 117 -0.74 -15.36 0.52
N VAL A 118 -1.78 -14.59 0.24
CA VAL A 118 -1.80 -13.13 0.48
C VAL A 118 -2.56 -12.90 1.78
N GLU A 119 -1.95 -12.14 2.68
CA GLU A 119 -2.55 -11.88 3.99
C GLU A 119 -2.94 -10.41 4.12
N PHE A 120 -4.18 -10.17 4.56
CA PHE A 120 -4.67 -8.82 4.86
C PHE A 120 -4.70 -8.64 6.38
N ILE A 121 -3.98 -7.64 6.86
CA ILE A 121 -3.86 -7.35 8.28
C ILE A 121 -4.35 -5.94 8.54
N ALA A 122 -5.05 -5.74 9.66
CA ALA A 122 -5.45 -4.40 10.08
C ALA A 122 -4.22 -3.50 10.24
N SER A 123 -4.42 -2.18 10.10
CA SER A 123 -3.34 -1.20 10.05
C SER A 123 -2.42 -1.18 11.26
N HIS A 124 -2.85 -1.74 12.39
CA HIS A 124 -2.12 -1.63 13.64
C HIS A 124 -0.65 -2.08 13.55
N PRO A 125 -0.33 -3.26 12.96
CA PRO A 125 1.08 -3.67 12.88
C PRO A 125 1.93 -2.73 12.05
N MET A 126 1.36 -2.14 11.00
CA MET A 126 2.10 -1.21 10.16
C MET A 126 2.22 0.16 10.80
N ALA A 127 1.25 0.56 11.61
CA ALA A 127 1.33 1.82 12.34
C ALA A 127 2.53 1.85 13.27
N CYS A 128 2.92 0.73 13.82
CA CYS A 128 4.09 0.63 14.69
C CYS A 128 5.38 1.01 13.96
N LEU A 129 5.46 0.76 12.66
CA LEU A 129 6.63 1.13 11.88
C LEU A 129 6.85 2.64 11.82
N LEU A 130 5.78 3.42 11.95
CA LEU A 130 5.87 4.87 11.86
C LEU A 130 6.49 5.49 13.10
N TYR A 131 6.39 4.81 14.23
CA TYR A 131 6.85 5.32 15.52
C TYR A 131 8.13 4.69 16.02
N THR A 132 8.55 3.58 15.43
CA THR A 132 9.83 2.95 15.79
C THR A 132 10.91 3.43 14.83
N SER A 133 12.05 3.69 15.35
CA SER A 133 13.16 4.18 14.51
C SER A 133 14.06 3.06 14.06
#